data_0a941d739ee19b270d06e84b0e8f3e2a
#
_entry.id   0a941d739ee19b270d06e84b0e8f3e2a
#
_cell.length_a   1.000
_cell.length_b   1.000
_cell.length_c   1.000
_cell.angle_alpha   90.00
_cell.angle_beta   90.00
_cell.angle_gamma   90.00
#
_symmetry.space_group_name_H-M   'P 1'
#
loop_
_entity.id
_entity.type
_entity.pdbx_description
1 polymer ?
#
loop_
_entity_poly.entity_id
_entity_poly.type
_entity_poly.pdbx_seq_one_letter_code
_entity_poly.pdbx_strand_id
1 'polypeptide(L)'
;MKNIRSVLVALTVALVLGSYIGLAQQAPAGGGQGRGAGAPPQPMSFFITSVGKGDGANYGGLAGADAYCQQMGTAAGRDAPVVWHAYLSTQGAGAVNARDRIGNGPWYNARGGLVGRGVAELHGDTIEQARLGNALGKQISLTEKQTIVNGVGDMPNQHDILTGSQPDGRAYTDAADHTCSNYTSNANVEPPARGAGGGAPPAPGPSVQLGHSDKQGGGNGSWNSTHASRGCSQPNLVSTGGAGLLYCFASN
;
A
#
# COMPACT_ATOMS: atom_id res chain seq x y z
N MET A 1 -10.57 23.42 -79.82
CA MET A 1 -10.89 22.27 -80.76
C MET A 1 -11.05 21.01 -79.87
N LYS A 2 -12.10 20.27 -80.14
CA LYS A 2 -12.53 18.99 -79.62
C LYS A 2 -13.32 18.97 -78.26
N ASN A 3 -14.62 18.82 -78.54
CA ASN A 3 -15.71 18.50 -77.62
C ASN A 3 -15.53 17.11 -77.02
N ILE A 4 -15.88 16.97 -75.76
CA ILE A 4 -16.19 15.66 -75.17
C ILE A 4 -17.58 15.74 -74.55
N ARG A 5 -18.46 14.90 -75.10
CA ARG A 5 -19.89 14.81 -74.83
C ARG A 5 -20.13 14.17 -73.44
N SER A 6 -21.03 14.76 -72.68
CA SER A 6 -21.61 14.19 -71.47
C SER A 6 -22.48 12.97 -71.85
N VAL A 7 -22.29 11.88 -71.12
CA VAL A 7 -23.21 10.76 -71.10
C VAL A 7 -23.86 10.68 -69.73
N LEU A 8 -25.14 11.04 -69.68
CA LEU A 8 -26.01 10.84 -68.53
C LEU A 8 -26.46 9.38 -68.52
N VAL A 9 -26.13 8.67 -67.48
CA VAL A 9 -26.71 7.36 -67.18
C VAL A 9 -27.73 7.54 -66.10
N ALA A 10 -29.01 7.43 -66.45
CA ALA A 10 -30.12 7.40 -65.54
C ALA A 10 -30.23 6.00 -64.91
N LEU A 11 -30.00 5.89 -63.62
CA LEU A 11 -30.29 4.69 -62.84
C LEU A 11 -31.67 4.80 -62.21
N THR A 12 -32.61 4.03 -62.70
CA THR A 12 -33.95 3.86 -62.10
C THR A 12 -33.83 2.92 -60.90
N VAL A 13 -34.06 3.44 -59.71
CA VAL A 13 -34.17 2.62 -58.48
C VAL A 13 -35.63 2.21 -58.34
N ALA A 14 -35.93 0.94 -58.47
CA ALA A 14 -37.23 0.37 -58.16
C ALA A 14 -37.36 0.21 -56.64
N LEU A 15 -38.31 0.91 -56.04
CA LEU A 15 -38.70 0.73 -54.64
C LEU A 15 -39.56 -0.53 -54.52
N VAL A 16 -39.03 -1.58 -53.90
CA VAL A 16 -39.79 -2.73 -53.46
C VAL A 16 -40.19 -2.47 -52.01
N LEU A 17 -41.43 -2.12 -51.77
CA LEU A 17 -42.05 -2.07 -50.46
C LEU A 17 -42.33 -3.49 -49.97
N GLY A 18 -41.41 -4.05 -49.23
CA GLY A 18 -41.63 -5.29 -48.50
C GLY A 18 -42.24 -5.00 -47.11
N SER A 19 -43.51 -5.42 -46.95
CA SER A 19 -44.17 -5.33 -45.65
C SER A 19 -43.61 -6.39 -44.70
N TYR A 20 -42.74 -5.94 -43.76
CA TYR A 20 -42.31 -6.81 -42.68
C TYR A 20 -43.36 -6.80 -41.58
N ILE A 21 -44.10 -7.92 -41.46
CA ILE A 21 -44.95 -8.22 -40.29
C ILE A 21 -43.96 -8.55 -39.18
N GLY A 22 -43.77 -7.59 -38.26
CA GLY A 22 -42.96 -7.79 -37.08
C GLY A 22 -43.64 -8.73 -36.10
N LEU A 23 -43.21 -9.96 -36.03
CA LEU A 23 -43.45 -10.81 -34.89
C LEU A 23 -42.71 -10.21 -33.68
N ALA A 24 -43.45 -9.56 -32.81
CA ALA A 24 -42.92 -9.13 -31.53
C ALA A 24 -42.58 -10.40 -30.71
N GLN A 25 -41.31 -10.79 -30.72
CA GLN A 25 -40.79 -11.79 -29.82
C GLN A 25 -40.81 -11.16 -28.41
N GLN A 26 -41.77 -11.56 -27.58
CA GLN A 26 -41.75 -11.29 -26.16
C GLN A 26 -40.46 -11.88 -25.59
N ALA A 27 -39.54 -11.04 -25.17
CA ALA A 27 -38.43 -11.46 -24.35
C ALA A 27 -38.95 -12.11 -23.09
N PRO A 28 -38.43 -13.28 -22.67
CA PRO A 28 -38.84 -13.87 -21.41
C PRO A 28 -38.55 -12.84 -20.32
N ALA A 29 -39.56 -12.60 -19.46
CA ALA A 29 -39.42 -11.79 -18.27
C ALA A 29 -38.20 -12.29 -17.51
N GLY A 30 -37.14 -11.49 -17.52
CA GLY A 30 -35.92 -11.80 -16.80
C GLY A 30 -36.25 -11.97 -15.34
N GLY A 31 -36.24 -13.22 -14.89
CA GLY A 31 -36.28 -13.54 -13.48
C GLY A 31 -35.14 -12.75 -12.85
N GLY A 32 -35.47 -11.85 -11.92
CA GLY A 32 -34.49 -11.15 -11.13
C GLY A 32 -33.55 -12.18 -10.53
N GLN A 33 -32.34 -12.28 -11.06
CA GLN A 33 -31.28 -13.01 -10.38
C GLN A 33 -31.12 -12.30 -9.05
N GLY A 34 -31.64 -12.93 -8.00
CA GLY A 34 -31.37 -12.53 -6.64
C GLY A 34 -29.86 -12.35 -6.56
N ARG A 35 -29.40 -11.16 -6.18
CA ARG A 35 -27.99 -10.94 -5.84
C ARG A 35 -27.69 -12.03 -4.82
N GLY A 36 -26.99 -13.07 -5.22
CA GLY A 36 -26.52 -14.11 -4.33
C GLY A 36 -25.91 -13.42 -3.13
N ALA A 37 -26.29 -13.82 -1.93
CA ALA A 37 -25.67 -13.32 -0.72
C ALA A 37 -24.17 -13.45 -0.93
N GLY A 38 -23.47 -12.32 -1.05
CA GLY A 38 -22.02 -12.30 -1.25
C GLY A 38 -21.38 -13.12 -0.14
N ALA A 39 -20.31 -13.84 -0.45
CA ALA A 39 -19.56 -14.55 0.57
C ALA A 39 -19.30 -13.61 1.76
N PRO A 40 -19.36 -14.09 3.01
CA PRO A 40 -19.10 -13.25 4.17
C PRO A 40 -17.75 -12.58 4.04
N PRO A 41 -17.60 -11.32 4.51
CA PRO A 41 -16.34 -10.61 4.45
C PRO A 41 -15.24 -11.44 5.09
N GLN A 42 -14.07 -11.49 4.43
CA GLN A 42 -12.93 -12.20 4.97
C GLN A 42 -12.48 -11.50 6.27
N PRO A 43 -12.11 -12.28 7.30
CA PRO A 43 -11.66 -11.69 8.55
C PRO A 43 -10.38 -10.88 8.35
N MET A 44 -10.28 -9.75 9.05
CA MET A 44 -9.10 -8.88 9.01
C MET A 44 -7.83 -9.67 9.35
N SER A 45 -6.84 -9.60 8.48
CA SER A 45 -5.51 -10.17 8.67
C SER A 45 -4.39 -9.19 8.29
N PHE A 46 -4.76 -7.95 8.00
CA PHE A 46 -3.86 -6.82 7.76
C PHE A 46 -4.50 -5.52 8.22
N PHE A 47 -3.70 -4.64 8.80
CA PHE A 47 -4.07 -3.25 9.07
C PHE A 47 -2.82 -2.36 9.20
N ILE A 48 -3.03 -1.04 9.12
CA ILE A 48 -2.06 -0.03 9.56
C ILE A 48 -2.51 0.47 10.91
N THR A 49 -1.61 0.65 11.87
CA THR A 49 -1.98 1.20 13.19
C THR A 49 -2.59 2.58 13.03
N SER A 50 -3.76 2.84 13.64
CA SER A 50 -4.44 4.14 13.53
C SER A 50 -3.71 5.27 14.25
N VAL A 51 -2.74 4.93 15.08
CA VAL A 51 -1.88 5.86 15.82
C VAL A 51 -0.52 5.20 16.03
N GLY A 52 0.55 5.99 16.03
CA GLY A 52 1.87 5.54 16.45
C GLY A 52 2.00 5.53 17.98
N LYS A 53 3.08 4.94 18.49
CA LYS A 53 3.36 4.89 19.94
C LYS A 53 3.61 6.27 20.56
N GLY A 54 3.90 7.29 19.72
CA GLY A 54 4.20 8.65 20.20
C GLY A 54 5.66 8.87 20.60
N ASP A 55 6.50 7.86 20.46
CA ASP A 55 7.93 7.89 20.79
C ASP A 55 8.81 7.70 19.51
N GLY A 56 8.40 8.31 18.42
CA GLY A 56 9.08 8.18 17.13
C GLY A 56 9.14 6.73 16.66
N ALA A 57 10.32 6.31 16.24
CA ALA A 57 10.57 4.94 15.81
C ALA A 57 10.92 3.98 16.97
N ASN A 58 10.94 4.45 18.22
CA ASN A 58 11.25 3.61 19.38
C ASN A 58 10.05 2.78 19.81
N TYR A 59 10.00 1.57 19.36
CA TYR A 59 9.00 0.57 19.79
C TYR A 59 9.53 -0.37 20.89
N GLY A 60 10.81 -0.31 21.23
CA GLY A 60 11.49 -1.29 22.08
C GLY A 60 11.89 -2.54 21.28
N GLY A 61 12.27 -2.34 20.03
CA GLY A 61 12.65 -3.41 19.09
C GLY A 61 11.46 -4.13 18.44
N LEU A 62 11.75 -5.23 17.74
CA LEU A 62 10.72 -6.03 17.06
C LEU A 62 9.65 -6.54 18.04
N ALA A 63 10.07 -7.04 19.19
CA ALA A 63 9.12 -7.58 20.17
C ALA A 63 8.12 -6.53 20.65
N GLY A 64 8.58 -5.28 20.86
CA GLY A 64 7.70 -4.19 21.24
C GLY A 64 6.77 -3.74 20.10
N ALA A 65 7.26 -3.76 18.85
CA ALA A 65 6.43 -3.46 17.69
C ALA A 65 5.35 -4.54 17.45
N ASP A 66 5.71 -5.82 17.62
CA ASP A 66 4.76 -6.94 17.52
C ASP A 66 3.70 -6.87 18.63
N ALA A 67 4.13 -6.60 19.87
CA ALA A 67 3.19 -6.40 20.98
C ALA A 67 2.23 -5.23 20.72
N TYR A 68 2.71 -4.17 20.07
CA TYR A 68 1.85 -3.04 19.68
C TYR A 68 0.84 -3.44 18.59
N CYS A 69 1.28 -4.18 17.54
CA CYS A 69 0.36 -4.74 16.54
C CYS A 69 -0.67 -5.67 17.19
N GLN A 70 -0.24 -6.54 18.11
CA GLN A 70 -1.13 -7.45 18.84
C GLN A 70 -2.18 -6.69 19.65
N GLN A 71 -1.76 -5.65 20.37
CA GLN A 71 -2.66 -4.80 21.16
C GLN A 71 -3.72 -4.15 20.26
N MET A 72 -3.33 -3.56 19.14
CA MET A 72 -4.24 -2.88 18.23
C MET A 72 -5.20 -3.86 17.54
N GLY A 73 -4.70 -5.03 17.11
CA GLY A 73 -5.52 -6.09 16.51
C GLY A 73 -6.55 -6.64 17.49
N THR A 74 -6.16 -6.88 18.74
CA THR A 74 -7.07 -7.32 19.83
C THR A 74 -8.13 -6.25 20.12
N ALA A 75 -7.73 -4.99 20.24
CA ALA A 75 -8.67 -3.88 20.45
C ALA A 75 -9.70 -3.72 19.31
N ALA A 76 -9.38 -4.21 18.10
CA ALA A 76 -10.29 -4.25 16.96
C ALA A 76 -11.16 -5.53 16.93
N GLY A 77 -11.18 -6.32 17.99
CA GLY A 77 -11.95 -7.56 18.10
C GLY A 77 -11.30 -8.75 17.36
N ARG A 78 -10.00 -8.70 17.12
CA ARG A 78 -9.21 -9.82 16.56
C ARG A 78 -8.34 -10.42 17.65
N ASP A 79 -9.00 -11.16 18.53
CA ASP A 79 -8.38 -11.86 19.67
C ASP A 79 -7.60 -13.09 19.24
N ALA A 80 -7.03 -13.81 20.23
CA ALA A 80 -6.45 -15.12 20.00
C ALA A 80 -7.41 -16.04 19.21
N PRO A 81 -6.92 -16.90 18.30
CA PRO A 81 -5.52 -17.28 18.14
C PRO A 81 -4.70 -16.45 17.16
N VAL A 82 -5.15 -15.29 16.72
CA VAL A 82 -4.43 -14.49 15.72
C VAL A 82 -3.15 -13.88 16.30
N VAL A 83 -2.02 -14.19 15.67
CA VAL A 83 -0.71 -13.63 16.02
C VAL A 83 -0.36 -12.52 15.04
N TRP A 84 -0.11 -11.33 15.56
CA TRP A 84 0.20 -10.15 14.77
C TRP A 84 1.69 -9.83 14.81
N HIS A 85 2.27 -9.59 13.63
CA HIS A 85 3.63 -9.10 13.49
C HIS A 85 3.66 -7.76 12.76
N ALA A 86 4.51 -6.87 13.24
CA ALA A 86 4.88 -5.66 12.52
C ALA A 86 5.73 -6.01 11.30
N TYR A 87 5.45 -5.42 10.15
CA TYR A 87 6.26 -5.54 8.94
C TYR A 87 7.53 -4.68 9.08
N LEU A 88 8.52 -5.22 9.72
CA LEU A 88 9.77 -4.53 10.03
C LEU A 88 10.97 -5.45 9.76
N SER A 89 11.98 -4.94 9.04
CA SER A 89 13.29 -5.58 8.95
C SER A 89 14.22 -5.02 10.03
N THR A 90 15.22 -5.80 10.44
CA THR A 90 16.31 -5.36 11.32
C THR A 90 17.65 -5.44 10.61
N GLN A 91 18.71 -4.88 11.22
CA GLN A 91 20.04 -4.88 10.66
C GLN A 91 21.07 -5.45 11.66
N GLY A 92 22.28 -5.77 11.17
CA GLY A 92 23.38 -6.28 11.97
C GLY A 92 23.35 -7.79 12.14
N ALA A 93 24.06 -8.28 13.16
CA ALA A 93 24.12 -9.71 13.44
C ALA A 93 22.73 -10.24 13.84
N GLY A 94 22.27 -11.27 13.14
CA GLY A 94 20.92 -11.82 13.34
C GLY A 94 19.81 -10.96 12.71
N ALA A 95 20.14 -10.19 11.66
CA ALA A 95 19.15 -9.40 10.91
C ALA A 95 17.96 -10.27 10.46
N VAL A 96 16.76 -9.68 10.53
CA VAL A 96 15.50 -10.33 10.19
C VAL A 96 14.88 -9.58 9.02
N ASN A 97 14.36 -10.29 8.03
CA ASN A 97 13.63 -9.71 6.92
C ASN A 97 12.14 -9.53 7.28
N ALA A 98 11.57 -8.39 6.99
CA ALA A 98 10.15 -8.15 7.23
C ALA A 98 9.25 -9.17 6.52
N ARG A 99 9.59 -9.51 5.28
CA ARG A 99 8.86 -10.49 4.46
C ARG A 99 8.74 -11.89 5.05
N ASP A 100 9.72 -12.28 5.86
CA ASP A 100 9.79 -13.64 6.43
C ASP A 100 8.99 -13.77 7.75
N ARG A 101 8.44 -12.67 8.25
CA ARG A 101 7.75 -12.59 9.55
C ARG A 101 6.23 -12.57 9.46
N ILE A 102 5.70 -12.24 8.30
CA ILE A 102 4.28 -11.91 8.13
C ILE A 102 3.39 -13.10 7.74
N GLY A 103 3.93 -14.32 7.74
CA GLY A 103 3.19 -15.51 7.29
C GLY A 103 3.11 -15.62 5.77
N ASN A 104 2.17 -16.38 5.28
CA ASN A 104 2.07 -16.74 3.86
C ASN A 104 0.91 -16.05 3.12
N GLY A 105 -0.03 -15.41 3.86
CA GLY A 105 -1.26 -14.85 3.29
C GLY A 105 -2.33 -15.91 2.94
N PRO A 106 -3.40 -15.57 2.25
CA PRO A 106 -3.73 -14.22 1.80
C PRO A 106 -4.10 -13.28 2.96
N TRP A 107 -3.86 -11.98 2.76
CA TRP A 107 -4.21 -10.98 3.77
C TRP A 107 -5.36 -10.10 3.30
N TYR A 108 -6.20 -9.73 4.24
CA TYR A 108 -7.39 -8.91 4.04
C TYR A 108 -7.41 -7.75 5.03
N ASN A 109 -7.78 -6.58 4.56
CA ASN A 109 -7.92 -5.40 5.41
C ASN A 109 -9.15 -5.47 6.33
N ALA A 110 -9.31 -4.47 7.17
CA ALA A 110 -10.38 -4.42 8.17
C ALA A 110 -11.82 -4.41 7.59
N ARG A 111 -11.98 -4.21 6.27
CA ARG A 111 -13.26 -4.32 5.56
C ARG A 111 -13.38 -5.59 4.71
N GLY A 112 -12.44 -6.53 4.84
CA GLY A 112 -12.41 -7.77 4.06
C GLY A 112 -11.88 -7.62 2.63
N GLY A 113 -11.31 -6.47 2.27
CA GLY A 113 -10.67 -6.24 0.98
C GLY A 113 -9.31 -6.94 0.91
N LEU A 114 -9.03 -7.63 -0.21
CA LEU A 114 -7.76 -8.31 -0.43
C LEU A 114 -6.60 -7.30 -0.46
N VAL A 115 -5.53 -7.60 0.27
CA VAL A 115 -4.27 -6.84 0.31
C VAL A 115 -3.20 -7.50 -0.57
N GLY A 116 -3.08 -8.80 -0.46
CA GLY A 116 -2.17 -9.62 -1.26
C GLY A 116 -2.41 -11.10 -1.01
N ARG A 117 -2.18 -11.92 -2.05
CA ARG A 117 -2.41 -13.37 -1.98
C ARG A 117 -1.27 -14.11 -1.31
N GLY A 118 -0.10 -13.49 -1.24
CA GLY A 118 1.08 -14.10 -0.64
C GLY A 118 2.30 -13.18 -0.69
N VAL A 119 3.38 -13.61 -0.05
CA VAL A 119 4.63 -12.85 0.07
C VAL A 119 5.19 -12.44 -1.30
N ALA A 120 5.18 -13.34 -2.26
CA ALA A 120 5.70 -13.10 -3.60
C ALA A 120 4.92 -12.00 -4.35
N GLU A 121 3.59 -11.97 -4.22
CA GLU A 121 2.75 -10.92 -4.81
C GLU A 121 2.98 -9.56 -4.13
N LEU A 122 3.09 -9.55 -2.80
CA LEU A 122 3.34 -8.31 -2.07
C LEU A 122 4.63 -7.61 -2.52
N HIS A 123 5.67 -8.39 -2.83
CA HIS A 123 7.00 -7.88 -3.14
C HIS A 123 7.33 -7.86 -4.64
N GLY A 124 6.48 -8.45 -5.48
CA GLY A 124 6.72 -8.51 -6.92
C GLY A 124 7.91 -9.40 -7.29
N ASP A 125 8.01 -10.58 -6.70
CA ASP A 125 9.16 -11.49 -6.85
C ASP A 125 9.36 -12.01 -8.28
N THR A 126 8.32 -11.96 -9.12
CA THR A 126 8.40 -12.23 -10.55
C THR A 126 8.04 -10.99 -11.37
N ILE A 127 8.47 -10.96 -12.63
CA ILE A 127 8.11 -9.86 -13.55
C ILE A 127 6.59 -9.69 -13.66
N GLU A 128 5.85 -10.79 -13.68
CA GLU A 128 4.40 -10.77 -13.75
C GLU A 128 3.79 -10.19 -12.47
N GLN A 129 4.23 -10.65 -11.30
CA GLN A 129 3.78 -10.12 -10.00
C GLN A 129 4.16 -8.65 -9.84
N ALA A 130 5.36 -8.24 -10.27
CA ALA A 130 5.76 -6.85 -10.26
C ALA A 130 4.90 -5.96 -11.17
N ARG A 131 4.46 -6.48 -12.32
CA ARG A 131 3.57 -5.77 -13.24
C ARG A 131 2.15 -5.62 -12.70
N LEU A 132 1.61 -6.68 -12.10
CA LEU A 132 0.27 -6.68 -11.52
C LEU A 132 0.24 -5.85 -10.23
N GLY A 133 1.34 -5.87 -9.48
CA GLY A 133 1.44 -5.25 -8.17
C GLY A 133 0.54 -5.91 -7.14
N ASN A 134 0.70 -5.50 -5.90
CA ASN A 134 -0.23 -5.84 -4.82
C ASN A 134 -1.38 -4.83 -4.76
N ALA A 135 -2.44 -5.18 -4.03
CA ALA A 135 -3.64 -4.34 -3.93
C ALA A 135 -3.47 -3.11 -3.00
N LEU A 136 -2.34 -3.01 -2.25
CA LEU A 136 -2.09 -1.86 -1.37
C LEU A 136 -2.20 -0.53 -2.12
N GLY A 137 -2.62 0.48 -1.41
CA GLY A 137 -2.86 1.84 -1.88
C GLY A 137 -3.90 2.50 -0.99
N LYS A 138 -4.16 3.79 -1.17
CA LYS A 138 -4.95 4.61 -0.25
C LYS A 138 -6.28 3.98 0.19
N GLN A 139 -7.00 3.29 -0.71
CA GLN A 139 -8.32 2.71 -0.41
C GLN A 139 -8.26 1.34 0.28
N ILE A 140 -7.14 0.64 0.18
CA ILE A 140 -6.96 -0.71 0.73
C ILE A 140 -6.15 -0.67 2.02
N SER A 141 -5.24 0.29 2.15
CA SER A 141 -4.38 0.47 3.32
C SER A 141 -5.16 1.08 4.49
N LEU A 142 -6.02 0.28 5.10
CA LEU A 142 -6.90 0.70 6.18
C LEU A 142 -6.27 0.47 7.55
N THR A 143 -6.69 1.28 8.51
CA THR A 143 -6.39 1.06 9.93
C THR A 143 -7.23 -0.08 10.50
N GLU A 144 -6.86 -0.55 11.70
CA GLU A 144 -7.65 -1.51 12.46
C GLU A 144 -9.07 -0.99 12.77
N LYS A 145 -9.28 0.33 12.73
CA LYS A 145 -10.58 1.01 12.91
C LYS A 145 -11.36 1.17 11.61
N GLN A 146 -10.93 0.52 10.54
CA GLN A 146 -11.55 0.62 9.22
C GLN A 146 -11.48 2.01 8.57
N THR A 147 -10.61 2.89 9.04
CA THR A 147 -10.40 4.22 8.47
C THR A 147 -9.26 4.22 7.46
N ILE A 148 -9.34 5.12 6.48
CA ILE A 148 -8.25 5.37 5.54
C ILE A 148 -7.16 6.16 6.27
N VAL A 149 -5.90 5.79 6.06
CA VAL A 149 -4.76 6.58 6.53
C VAL A 149 -4.63 7.82 5.66
N ASN A 150 -4.45 8.97 6.27
CA ASN A 150 -4.21 10.22 5.57
C ASN A 150 -2.95 10.10 4.69
N GLY A 151 -3.08 10.48 3.42
CA GLY A 151 -2.01 10.40 2.44
C GLY A 151 -1.76 11.72 1.73
N VAL A 152 -1.18 11.66 0.53
CA VAL A 152 -0.93 12.85 -0.28
C VAL A 152 -2.24 13.64 -0.47
N GLY A 153 -2.17 14.93 -0.16
CA GLY A 153 -3.31 15.87 -0.24
C GLY A 153 -4.17 15.95 1.03
N ASP A 154 -3.99 15.06 1.99
CA ASP A 154 -4.68 15.15 3.28
C ASP A 154 -3.84 15.92 4.32
N MET A 155 -4.50 16.44 5.36
CA MET A 155 -3.86 17.15 6.46
C MET A 155 -4.28 16.57 7.82
N PRO A 156 -3.33 16.13 8.66
CA PRO A 156 -1.91 15.96 8.37
C PRO A 156 -1.67 14.80 7.41
N ASN A 157 -0.62 14.86 6.58
CA ASN A 157 -0.16 13.70 5.83
C ASN A 157 0.49 12.69 6.80
N GLN A 158 0.14 11.41 6.69
CA GLN A 158 0.60 10.34 7.60
C GLN A 158 0.94 9.05 6.84
N HIS A 159 1.19 9.14 5.54
CA HIS A 159 1.35 7.97 4.68
C HIS A 159 2.68 7.23 4.83
N ASP A 160 3.67 7.83 5.50
CA ASP A 160 4.96 7.23 5.78
C ASP A 160 4.82 6.18 6.89
N ILE A 161 5.00 4.93 6.55
CA ILE A 161 4.92 3.80 7.47
C ILE A 161 6.32 3.25 7.70
N LEU A 162 6.67 2.93 8.95
CA LEU A 162 7.96 2.34 9.31
C LEU A 162 8.09 0.94 8.72
N THR A 163 9.23 0.64 8.08
CA THR A 163 9.49 -0.69 7.50
C THR A 163 10.92 -1.17 7.71
N GLY A 164 11.91 -0.26 7.59
CA GLY A 164 13.33 -0.63 7.65
C GLY A 164 13.75 -1.63 6.56
N SER A 165 12.98 -1.70 5.45
CA SER A 165 13.08 -2.77 4.46
C SER A 165 13.46 -2.25 3.10
N GLN A 166 14.19 -3.07 2.33
CA GLN A 166 14.35 -2.92 0.89
C GLN A 166 13.03 -3.18 0.15
N PRO A 167 12.88 -2.82 -1.12
CA PRO A 167 11.65 -3.03 -1.89
C PRO A 167 11.18 -4.48 -1.92
N ASP A 168 12.11 -5.43 -1.88
CA ASP A 168 11.82 -6.87 -1.84
C ASP A 168 11.48 -7.40 -0.43
N GLY A 169 11.41 -6.51 0.56
CA GLY A 169 11.09 -6.86 1.96
C GLY A 169 12.23 -7.43 2.78
N ARG A 170 13.47 -7.39 2.24
CA ARG A 170 14.67 -7.84 2.96
C ARG A 170 15.32 -6.71 3.75
N ALA A 171 16.14 -7.13 4.70
CA ALA A 171 17.00 -6.25 5.48
C ALA A 171 18.06 -5.56 4.62
N TYR A 172 18.41 -4.34 4.98
CA TYR A 172 19.60 -3.69 4.43
C TYR A 172 20.85 -4.35 4.99
N THR A 173 21.89 -4.46 4.14
CA THR A 173 23.18 -5.10 4.49
C THR A 173 24.34 -4.14 4.49
N ASP A 174 24.11 -2.87 4.15
CA ASP A 174 25.11 -1.80 4.23
C ASP A 174 25.31 -1.32 5.67
N ALA A 175 26.26 -0.41 5.87
CA ALA A 175 26.63 0.10 7.18
C ALA A 175 25.75 1.27 7.68
N ALA A 176 24.82 1.77 6.85
CA ALA A 176 23.92 2.85 7.27
C ALA A 176 22.79 2.29 8.14
N ASP A 177 22.33 3.07 9.12
CA ASP A 177 21.18 2.68 9.93
C ASP A 177 19.87 3.04 9.22
N HIS A 178 19.15 2.02 8.75
CA HIS A 178 17.84 2.11 8.11
C HIS A 178 16.67 1.71 9.04
N THR A 179 16.92 1.53 10.31
CA THR A 179 15.99 0.91 11.27
C THR A 179 15.83 1.68 12.58
N CYS A 180 16.45 2.86 12.70
CA CYS A 180 16.52 3.57 13.98
C CYS A 180 17.02 2.66 15.12
N SER A 181 18.20 2.05 14.91
CA SER A 181 18.80 1.09 15.85
C SER A 181 17.87 -0.08 16.17
N ASN A 182 17.34 -0.68 15.12
CA ASN A 182 16.36 -1.79 15.23
C ASN A 182 15.14 -1.41 16.09
N TYR A 183 14.62 -0.20 15.87
CA TYR A 183 13.40 0.35 16.54
C TYR A 183 13.55 0.52 18.05
N THR A 184 14.77 0.85 18.48
CA THR A 184 15.07 1.18 19.88
C THR A 184 15.46 2.65 20.08
N SER A 185 15.51 3.44 19.00
CA SER A 185 15.92 4.84 19.03
C SER A 185 14.79 5.79 18.63
N ASN A 186 14.68 6.88 19.38
CA ASN A 186 13.89 8.07 19.06
C ASN A 186 14.81 9.30 18.87
N ALA A 187 16.06 9.08 18.49
CA ALA A 187 17.05 10.15 18.36
C ALA A 187 16.58 11.24 17.38
N ASN A 188 16.66 12.50 17.83
CA ASN A 188 16.34 13.65 17.01
C ASN A 188 17.52 14.01 16.10
N VAL A 189 17.21 14.31 14.84
CA VAL A 189 18.16 14.90 13.89
C VAL A 189 17.65 16.29 13.56
N GLU A 190 18.45 17.29 13.92
CA GLU A 190 18.09 18.68 13.63
C GLU A 190 18.17 18.96 12.12
N PRO A 191 17.21 19.73 11.57
CA PRO A 191 17.34 20.18 10.19
C PRO A 191 18.62 21.01 10.04
N PRO A 192 19.32 20.96 8.88
CA PRO A 192 20.44 21.84 8.65
C PRO A 192 20.01 23.30 8.80
N ALA A 193 20.82 24.10 9.49
CA ALA A 193 20.55 25.52 9.69
C ALA A 193 20.33 26.20 8.32
N ARG A 194 19.29 27.01 8.20
CA ARG A 194 19.06 27.80 6.98
C ARG A 194 20.25 28.71 6.74
N GLY A 195 20.92 28.55 5.62
CA GLY A 195 22.09 29.38 5.26
C GLY A 195 23.47 28.74 5.52
N ALA A 196 23.53 27.48 5.95
CA ALA A 196 24.79 26.73 5.96
C ALA A 196 25.24 26.47 4.50
N GLY A 197 25.86 27.47 3.89
CA GLY A 197 26.37 27.39 2.54
C GLY A 197 27.56 26.43 2.44
N GLY A 198 27.52 25.51 1.47
CA GLY A 198 28.70 24.92 0.86
C GLY A 198 29.50 23.88 1.64
N GLY A 199 29.04 23.39 2.75
CA GLY A 199 29.63 22.22 3.42
C GLY A 199 29.18 20.91 2.78
N ALA A 200 30.02 19.85 2.89
CA ALA A 200 29.56 18.51 2.57
C ALA A 200 28.25 18.20 3.33
N PRO A 201 27.31 17.48 2.72
CA PRO A 201 26.11 17.04 3.44
C PRO A 201 26.53 16.37 4.75
N PRO A 202 25.88 16.65 5.88
CA PRO A 202 26.15 15.92 7.12
C PRO A 202 26.02 14.43 6.84
N ALA A 203 26.87 13.62 7.49
CA ALA A 203 26.75 12.17 7.41
C ALA A 203 25.31 11.77 7.73
N PRO A 204 24.73 10.78 7.03
CA PRO A 204 23.40 10.32 7.31
C PRO A 204 23.29 9.96 8.80
N GLY A 205 22.42 10.67 9.52
CA GLY A 205 22.09 10.33 10.90
C GLY A 205 21.27 9.03 10.96
N PRO A 206 20.98 8.51 12.15
CA PRO A 206 20.10 7.37 12.29
C PRO A 206 18.75 7.69 11.66
N SER A 207 18.24 6.77 10.87
CA SER A 207 16.98 6.94 10.15
C SER A 207 16.26 5.62 10.06
N VAL A 208 15.00 5.63 9.65
CA VAL A 208 14.26 4.41 9.30
C VAL A 208 13.79 4.50 7.85
N GLN A 209 13.91 3.41 7.12
CA GLN A 209 13.31 3.31 5.78
C GLN A 209 11.79 3.28 5.92
N LEU A 210 11.11 4.06 5.07
CA LEU A 210 9.67 4.27 5.08
C LEU A 210 9.04 3.76 3.79
N GLY A 211 7.80 3.28 3.89
CA GLY A 211 6.96 2.99 2.75
C GLY A 211 5.73 3.90 2.73
N HIS A 212 5.16 4.15 1.56
CA HIS A 212 3.97 4.98 1.41
C HIS A 212 2.71 4.13 1.33
N SER A 213 1.85 4.24 2.33
CA SER A 213 0.59 3.47 2.42
C SER A 213 -0.37 3.73 1.24
N ASP A 214 -0.29 4.90 0.62
CA ASP A 214 -1.09 5.31 -0.53
C ASP A 214 -0.38 5.10 -1.88
N LYS A 215 0.88 4.68 -1.87
CA LYS A 215 1.75 4.56 -3.05
C LYS A 215 1.90 5.85 -3.85
N GLN A 216 1.79 7.00 -3.21
CA GLN A 216 1.88 8.30 -3.87
C GLN A 216 3.00 9.14 -3.28
N GLY A 217 3.47 10.12 -4.07
CA GLY A 217 4.55 11.03 -3.66
C GLY A 217 5.92 10.33 -3.62
N GLY A 218 6.96 11.15 -3.37
CA GLY A 218 8.34 10.68 -3.36
C GLY A 218 8.88 10.24 -4.71
N GLY A 219 10.10 9.71 -4.74
CA GLY A 219 10.77 9.27 -5.96
C GLY A 219 10.25 7.95 -6.55
N ASN A 220 9.60 7.14 -5.73
CA ASN A 220 8.95 5.90 -6.13
C ASN A 220 7.70 5.67 -5.30
N GLY A 221 6.68 5.06 -5.83
CA GLY A 221 5.42 4.74 -5.13
C GLY A 221 5.48 3.42 -4.35
N SER A 222 6.62 3.06 -3.75
CA SER A 222 6.73 1.80 -3.01
C SER A 222 5.94 1.83 -1.71
N TRP A 223 5.15 0.79 -1.47
CA TRP A 223 4.40 0.66 -0.23
C TRP A 223 5.31 0.41 0.98
N ASN A 224 6.51 -0.15 0.77
CA ASN A 224 7.41 -0.58 1.84
C ASN A 224 8.82 0.03 1.79
N SER A 225 9.21 0.74 0.72
CA SER A 225 10.58 1.25 0.59
C SER A 225 10.65 2.45 -0.33
N THR A 226 10.20 3.61 0.14
CA THR A 226 10.18 4.85 -0.65
C THR A 226 11.39 5.73 -0.36
N HIS A 227 11.60 6.10 0.89
CA HIS A 227 12.72 6.96 1.32
C HIS A 227 13.03 6.76 2.81
N ALA A 228 14.17 7.28 3.23
CA ALA A 228 14.53 7.32 4.65
C ALA A 228 13.80 8.46 5.37
N SER A 229 13.49 8.28 6.65
CA SER A 229 13.07 9.37 7.52
C SER A 229 14.21 10.37 7.74
N ARG A 230 13.89 11.57 8.20
CA ARG A 230 14.90 12.58 8.55
C ARG A 230 15.70 12.18 9.80
N GLY A 231 15.11 11.40 10.69
CA GLY A 231 15.64 10.92 11.94
C GLY A 231 14.64 10.03 12.62
N CYS A 232 14.86 9.66 13.87
CA CYS A 232 14.08 8.66 14.59
C CYS A 232 13.03 9.25 15.54
N SER A 233 13.12 10.56 15.84
CA SER A 233 12.17 11.21 16.74
C SER A 233 10.79 11.38 16.11
N GLN A 234 9.75 11.51 16.93
CA GLN A 234 8.40 11.78 16.46
C GLN A 234 8.32 13.04 15.56
N PRO A 235 8.95 14.19 15.90
CA PRO A 235 9.00 15.33 15.00
C PRO A 235 9.70 15.06 13.67
N ASN A 236 10.77 14.27 13.66
CA ASN A 236 11.44 13.89 12.41
C ASN A 236 10.55 13.05 11.50
N LEU A 237 9.81 12.09 12.04
CA LEU A 237 8.84 11.28 11.28
C LEU A 237 7.71 12.16 10.73
N VAL A 238 7.15 13.05 11.54
CA VAL A 238 6.10 13.98 11.10
C VAL A 238 6.59 14.90 9.99
N SER A 239 7.85 15.31 10.03
CA SER A 239 8.42 16.24 9.05
C SER A 239 8.55 15.64 7.64
N THR A 240 8.47 14.34 7.48
CA THR A 240 8.49 13.64 6.18
C THR A 240 7.12 13.15 5.74
N GLY A 241 6.09 13.25 6.58
CA GLY A 241 4.74 12.80 6.27
C GLY A 241 4.35 11.51 6.98
N GLY A 242 4.97 11.23 8.11
CA GLY A 242 4.69 10.05 8.94
C GLY A 242 4.07 10.39 10.29
N ALA A 243 3.72 9.37 11.03
CA ALA A 243 3.23 9.47 12.41
C ALA A 243 3.78 8.32 13.28
N GLY A 244 4.80 7.62 12.83
CA GLY A 244 5.32 6.43 13.48
C GLY A 244 4.36 5.24 13.41
N LEU A 245 3.63 5.09 12.29
CA LEU A 245 2.67 4.00 12.08
C LEU A 245 3.38 2.72 11.63
N LEU A 246 2.73 1.58 11.86
CA LEU A 246 3.19 0.25 11.47
C LEU A 246 2.18 -0.43 10.54
N TYR A 247 2.69 -1.22 9.59
CA TYR A 247 1.91 -2.28 8.95
C TYR A 247 1.89 -3.49 9.87
N CYS A 248 0.72 -4.02 10.17
CA CYS A 248 0.52 -5.21 10.98
C CYS A 248 -0.11 -6.32 10.16
N PHE A 249 0.50 -7.50 10.18
CA PHE A 249 0.06 -8.69 9.45
C PHE A 249 -0.21 -9.83 10.42
N ALA A 250 -1.29 -10.56 10.20
CA ALA A 250 -1.50 -11.86 10.82
C ALA A 250 -0.58 -12.89 10.19
N SER A 251 0.19 -13.61 10.99
CA SER A 251 1.22 -14.57 10.54
C SER A 251 0.76 -16.03 10.53
N ASN A 252 -0.44 -16.30 11.01
CA ASN A 252 -1.05 -17.65 11.12
C ASN A 252 -2.27 -17.78 10.21
#